data_aa43a850c89b327049a01eb02bb2f35b
#
_entry.id   aa43a850c89b327049a01eb02bb2f35b
#
_cell.length_a   1.000
_cell.length_b   1.000
_cell.length_c   1.000
_cell.angle_alpha   90.00
_cell.angle_beta   90.00
_cell.angle_gamma   90.00
#
_symmetry.space_group_name_H-M   'P 1'
#
loop_
_entity.id
_entity.type
_entity.pdbx_description
1 polymer ?
#
loop_
_entity_poly.entity_id
_entity_poly.type
_entity_poly.pdbx_seq_one_letter_code
_entity_poly.pdbx_strand_id
1 'polypeptide(L)'
;MNFLSLVGVELKKIRRSKILLILLIPVIMMWIPSIINADMNFDLRGIPITPENNFFIQGFMGMVWFMIPASLVICTVLLNQTERSNKGILKMLSLPISTTKLCLAKFTVLILLAAFQMVMSIGAYYICAAIVTHMQDYNFILEPLYVCKNVCSIYAAAIPMAAVYLAVSTLIQSPIFSVGI
;
A
#
# COMPACT_ATOMS: atom_id res chain seq x y z
N MET A 1 -6.33 2.77 29.03
CA MET A 1 -6.92 2.65 27.67
C MET A 1 -6.55 1.29 27.10
N ASN A 2 -7.52 0.54 26.56
CA ASN A 2 -7.26 -0.74 25.91
C ASN A 2 -6.59 -0.53 24.54
N PHE A 3 -5.77 -1.50 24.12
CA PHE A 3 -5.05 -1.43 22.82
C PHE A 3 -6.00 -1.18 21.64
N LEU A 4 -7.14 -1.88 21.58
CA LEU A 4 -8.15 -1.70 20.53
C LEU A 4 -8.73 -0.28 20.49
N SER A 5 -8.89 0.37 21.63
CA SER A 5 -9.36 1.76 21.65
C SER A 5 -8.31 2.73 21.10
N LEU A 6 -7.01 2.44 21.28
CA LEU A 6 -5.92 3.22 20.67
C LEU A 6 -5.93 3.07 19.15
N VAL A 7 -6.02 1.84 18.64
CA VAL A 7 -6.14 1.58 17.19
C VAL A 7 -7.36 2.30 16.62
N GLY A 8 -8.50 2.28 17.33
CA GLY A 8 -9.71 2.99 16.90
C GLY A 8 -9.54 4.51 16.82
N VAL A 9 -8.77 5.10 17.73
CA VAL A 9 -8.43 6.54 17.69
C VAL A 9 -7.55 6.86 16.49
N GLU A 10 -6.53 6.03 16.21
CA GLU A 10 -5.66 6.20 15.04
C GLU A 10 -6.44 6.07 13.73
N LEU A 11 -7.35 5.10 13.61
CA LEU A 11 -8.22 4.94 12.44
C LEU A 11 -9.14 6.15 12.22
N LYS A 12 -9.66 6.78 13.29
CA LYS A 12 -10.45 8.03 13.17
C LYS A 12 -9.63 9.19 12.63
N LYS A 13 -8.33 9.27 12.97
CA LYS A 13 -7.41 10.28 12.41
C LYS A 13 -7.26 10.11 10.89
N ILE A 14 -7.11 8.87 10.42
CA ILE A 14 -6.99 8.53 9.00
C ILE A 14 -8.21 8.98 8.21
N ARG A 15 -9.40 8.72 8.72
CA ARG A 15 -10.65 9.11 8.04
C ARG A 15 -10.71 10.62 7.78
N ARG A 16 -10.10 11.45 8.64
CA ARG A 16 -10.05 12.91 8.48
C ARG A 16 -8.92 13.39 7.55
N SER A 17 -7.87 12.61 7.38
CA SER A 17 -6.66 13.01 6.64
C SER A 17 -6.68 12.68 5.15
N LYS A 18 -7.78 12.11 4.62
CA LYS A 18 -7.91 11.67 3.21
C LYS A 18 -6.83 10.67 2.75
N ILE A 19 -6.12 9.99 3.68
CA ILE A 19 -5.07 9.01 3.37
C ILE A 19 -5.60 7.92 2.43
N LEU A 20 -6.85 7.48 2.61
CA LEU A 20 -7.47 6.47 1.75
C LEU A 20 -7.54 6.90 0.28
N LEU A 21 -7.78 8.20 0.00
CA LEU A 21 -7.75 8.72 -1.37
C LEU A 21 -6.33 8.73 -1.94
N ILE A 22 -5.34 9.06 -1.12
CA ILE A 22 -3.93 9.07 -1.52
C ILE A 22 -3.48 7.65 -1.91
N LEU A 23 -3.97 6.61 -1.22
CA LEU A 23 -3.65 5.22 -1.53
C LEU A 23 -4.25 4.72 -2.86
N LEU A 24 -5.29 5.37 -3.39
CA LEU A 24 -5.85 5.04 -4.70
C LEU A 24 -4.95 5.51 -5.85
N ILE A 25 -4.24 6.63 -5.68
CA ILE A 25 -3.40 7.20 -6.74
C ILE A 25 -2.36 6.20 -7.26
N PRO A 26 -1.54 5.54 -6.43
CA PRO A 26 -0.58 4.54 -6.88
C PRO A 26 -1.23 3.37 -7.62
N VAL A 27 -2.40 2.92 -7.16
CA VAL A 27 -3.13 1.82 -7.81
C VAL A 27 -3.52 2.21 -9.22
N ILE A 28 -4.14 3.37 -9.40
CA ILE A 28 -4.56 3.87 -10.72
C ILE A 28 -3.35 4.11 -11.65
N MET A 29 -2.29 4.74 -11.12
CA MET A 29 -1.09 5.06 -11.90
C MET A 29 -0.40 3.83 -12.48
N MET A 30 -0.46 2.67 -11.80
CA MET A 30 0.20 1.45 -12.29
C MET A 30 -0.63 0.69 -13.30
N TRP A 31 -1.96 0.69 -13.16
CA TRP A 31 -2.82 -0.09 -14.04
C TRP A 31 -3.13 0.62 -15.37
N ILE A 32 -3.13 1.95 -15.45
CA ILE A 32 -3.33 2.68 -16.70
C ILE A 32 -2.26 2.32 -17.76
N PRO A 33 -0.94 2.38 -17.48
CA PRO A 33 0.08 1.95 -18.43
C PRO A 33 -0.04 0.47 -18.83
N SER A 34 -0.46 -0.41 -17.92
CA SER A 34 -0.65 -1.83 -18.22
C SER A 34 -1.77 -2.06 -19.25
N ILE A 35 -2.85 -1.26 -19.23
CA ILE A 35 -3.91 -1.31 -20.24
C ILE A 35 -3.39 -0.79 -21.59
N ILE A 36 -2.67 0.34 -21.58
CA ILE A 36 -2.18 0.98 -22.82
C ILE A 36 -1.19 0.07 -23.57
N ASN A 37 -0.35 -0.65 -22.83
CA ASN A 37 0.69 -1.53 -23.38
C ASN A 37 0.26 -3.01 -23.36
N ALA A 38 -1.03 -3.29 -23.43
CA ALA A 38 -1.55 -4.66 -23.33
C ALA A 38 -1.04 -5.59 -24.44
N ASP A 39 -0.84 -5.08 -25.64
CA ASP A 39 -0.30 -5.78 -26.80
C ASP A 39 1.15 -6.28 -26.60
N MET A 40 1.94 -5.58 -25.80
CA MET A 40 3.31 -6.01 -25.48
C MET A 40 3.38 -7.32 -24.71
N ASN A 41 2.27 -7.77 -24.11
CA ASN A 41 2.23 -9.04 -23.39
C ASN A 41 2.32 -10.26 -24.30
N PHE A 42 2.14 -10.09 -25.60
CA PHE A 42 2.28 -11.17 -26.60
C PHE A 42 3.72 -11.27 -27.15
N ASP A 43 4.54 -10.21 -27.06
CA ASP A 43 5.94 -10.22 -27.53
C ASP A 43 6.88 -10.71 -26.42
N LEU A 44 6.81 -12.00 -26.11
CA LEU A 44 7.51 -12.62 -24.98
C LEU A 44 8.97 -13.03 -25.29
N ARG A 45 9.47 -12.80 -26.52
CA ARG A 45 10.86 -13.04 -26.97
C ARG A 45 11.47 -14.37 -26.47
N GLY A 46 10.66 -15.44 -26.48
CA GLY A 46 11.11 -16.77 -26.08
C GLY A 46 11.11 -17.04 -24.57
N ILE A 47 10.56 -16.17 -23.75
CA ILE A 47 10.34 -16.42 -22.32
C ILE A 47 9.10 -17.33 -22.19
N PRO A 48 9.17 -18.46 -21.47
CA PRO A 48 8.05 -19.39 -21.32
C PRO A 48 7.02 -18.90 -20.29
N ILE A 49 6.44 -17.73 -20.53
CA ILE A 49 5.40 -17.09 -19.71
C ILE A 49 4.19 -16.86 -20.61
N THR A 50 2.99 -17.11 -20.10
CA THR A 50 1.76 -16.84 -20.84
C THR A 50 1.42 -15.34 -20.80
N PRO A 51 0.71 -14.78 -21.82
CA PRO A 51 0.38 -13.35 -21.87
C PRO A 51 -0.36 -12.85 -20.62
N GLU A 52 -1.30 -13.62 -20.08
CA GLU A 52 -2.05 -13.27 -18.88
C GLU A 52 -1.17 -13.21 -17.62
N ASN A 53 -0.19 -14.12 -17.49
CA ASN A 53 0.79 -14.08 -16.41
C ASN A 53 1.74 -12.89 -16.56
N ASN A 54 2.16 -12.58 -17.78
CA ASN A 54 3.01 -11.42 -18.04
C ASN A 54 2.30 -10.11 -17.67
N PHE A 55 1.04 -9.95 -18.07
CA PHE A 55 0.20 -8.81 -17.69
C PHE A 55 0.10 -8.64 -16.16
N PHE A 56 -0.16 -9.73 -15.44
CA PHE A 56 -0.20 -9.74 -13.99
C PHE A 56 1.14 -9.34 -13.37
N ILE A 57 2.24 -9.95 -13.82
CA ILE A 57 3.59 -9.68 -13.30
C ILE A 57 3.96 -8.21 -13.54
N GLN A 58 3.78 -7.69 -14.75
CA GLN A 58 4.13 -6.29 -15.08
C GLN A 58 3.34 -5.28 -14.25
N GLY A 59 2.02 -5.49 -14.10
CA GLY A 59 1.17 -4.62 -13.29
C GLY A 59 1.58 -4.61 -11.81
N PHE A 60 1.82 -5.79 -11.22
CA PHE A 60 2.23 -5.88 -9.82
C PHE A 60 3.71 -5.55 -9.59
N MET A 61 4.59 -5.74 -10.56
CA MET A 61 6.02 -5.41 -10.44
C MET A 61 6.24 -3.93 -10.14
N GLY A 62 5.56 -3.05 -10.87
CA GLY A 62 5.61 -1.61 -10.58
C GLY A 62 5.01 -1.24 -9.23
N MET A 63 3.94 -1.94 -8.80
CA MET A 63 3.37 -1.79 -7.47
C MET A 63 4.40 -2.15 -6.38
N VAL A 64 5.07 -3.29 -6.52
CA VAL A 64 6.02 -3.81 -5.50
C VAL A 64 7.26 -2.93 -5.40
N TRP A 65 7.82 -2.53 -6.54
CA TRP A 65 9.12 -1.83 -6.56
C TRP A 65 9.03 -0.37 -6.14
N PHE A 66 7.96 0.32 -6.50
CA PHE A 66 7.85 1.76 -6.30
C PHE A 66 6.65 2.18 -5.46
N MET A 67 5.46 1.68 -5.78
CA MET A 67 4.23 2.26 -5.24
C MET A 67 3.95 1.83 -3.80
N ILE A 68 4.22 0.57 -3.44
CA ILE A 68 4.06 0.10 -2.06
C ILE A 68 5.05 0.79 -1.13
N PRO A 69 6.39 0.84 -1.41
CA PRO A 69 7.33 1.61 -0.62
C PRO A 69 6.92 3.09 -0.47
N ALA A 70 6.59 3.75 -1.58
CA ALA A 70 6.17 5.15 -1.56
C ALA A 70 4.89 5.37 -0.73
N SER A 71 3.90 4.50 -0.87
CA SER A 71 2.65 4.55 -0.08
C SER A 71 2.92 4.38 1.40
N LEU A 72 3.77 3.43 1.79
CA LEU A 72 4.14 3.19 3.18
C LEU A 72 4.87 4.40 3.78
N VAL A 73 5.81 5.00 3.05
CA VAL A 73 6.50 6.22 3.48
C VAL A 73 5.51 7.36 3.69
N ILE A 74 4.65 7.63 2.71
CA ILE A 74 3.65 8.69 2.80
C ILE A 74 2.70 8.44 3.98
N CYS A 75 2.20 7.22 4.15
CA CYS A 75 1.32 6.87 5.27
C CYS A 75 2.01 7.06 6.62
N THR A 76 3.27 6.63 6.78
CA THR A 76 4.01 6.81 8.04
C THR A 76 4.24 8.29 8.37
N VAL A 77 4.60 9.09 7.38
CA VAL A 77 4.79 10.53 7.54
C VAL A 77 3.48 11.21 7.93
N LEU A 78 2.38 10.93 7.25
CA LEU A 78 1.07 11.51 7.54
C LEU A 78 0.55 11.11 8.92
N LEU A 79 0.73 9.85 9.33
CA LEU A 79 0.38 9.37 10.67
C LEU A 79 1.14 10.14 11.77
N ASN A 80 2.43 10.40 11.57
CA ASN A 80 3.24 11.14 12.53
C ASN A 80 3.00 12.65 12.47
N GLN A 81 2.76 13.22 11.29
CA GLN A 81 2.53 14.64 11.11
C GLN A 81 1.21 15.10 11.75
N THR A 82 0.15 14.30 11.71
CA THR A 82 -1.12 14.62 12.36
C THR A 82 -0.99 14.80 13.88
N GLU A 83 0.00 14.17 14.49
CA GLU A 83 0.29 14.35 15.94
C GLU A 83 1.17 15.56 16.22
N ARG A 84 2.12 15.85 15.32
CA ARG A 84 3.07 16.96 15.51
C ARG A 84 2.39 18.31 15.32
N SER A 85 1.52 18.46 14.32
CA SER A 85 0.90 19.74 13.95
C SER A 85 0.01 20.35 15.04
N ASN A 86 -0.58 19.54 15.92
CA ASN A 86 -1.55 19.99 16.92
C ASN A 86 -1.04 19.91 18.38
N LYS A 87 0.31 19.89 18.60
CA LYS A 87 0.90 19.59 19.91
C LYS A 87 0.32 18.32 20.54
N GLY A 88 -0.18 17.40 19.71
CA GLY A 88 -0.80 16.16 20.11
C GLY A 88 0.17 15.26 20.86
N ILE A 89 1.47 15.30 20.53
CA ILE A 89 2.53 14.57 21.25
C ILE A 89 2.56 14.98 22.74
N LEU A 90 2.48 16.29 23.06
CA LEU A 90 2.48 16.76 24.44
C LEU A 90 1.23 16.29 25.18
N LYS A 91 0.07 16.32 24.52
CA LYS A 91 -1.18 15.81 25.08
C LYS A 91 -1.17 14.29 25.28
N MET A 92 -0.50 13.54 24.39
CA MET A 92 -0.37 12.09 24.52
C MET A 92 0.61 11.66 25.60
N LEU A 93 1.72 12.42 25.78
CA LEU A 93 2.69 12.18 26.86
C LEU A 93 2.12 12.50 28.24
N SER A 94 1.10 13.35 28.35
CA SER A 94 0.38 13.60 29.60
C SER A 94 -0.62 12.53 29.98
N LEU A 95 -0.94 11.59 29.07
CA LEU A 95 -1.80 10.45 29.38
C LEU A 95 -0.97 9.29 29.93
N PRO A 96 -1.48 8.49 30.88
CA PRO A 96 -0.79 7.32 31.42
C PRO A 96 -0.83 6.14 30.45
N ILE A 97 -0.24 6.33 29.26
CA ILE A 97 -0.19 5.33 28.17
C ILE A 97 1.28 5.03 27.88
N SER A 98 1.64 3.75 27.82
CA SER A 98 2.99 3.37 27.42
C SER A 98 3.25 3.71 25.95
N THR A 99 4.40 4.32 25.67
CA THR A 99 4.86 4.66 24.30
C THR A 99 4.89 3.43 23.39
N THR A 100 5.21 2.26 23.92
CA THR A 100 5.20 0.99 23.19
C THR A 100 3.81 0.65 22.66
N LYS A 101 2.76 0.80 23.47
CA LYS A 101 1.37 0.54 23.03
C LYS A 101 0.94 1.50 21.92
N LEU A 102 1.38 2.75 21.99
CA LEU A 102 1.10 3.75 20.98
C LEU A 102 1.79 3.41 19.64
N CYS A 103 3.08 3.05 19.70
CA CYS A 103 3.85 2.64 18.53
C CYS A 103 3.24 1.40 17.84
N LEU A 104 2.85 0.40 18.63
CA LEU A 104 2.19 -0.81 18.14
C LEU A 104 0.82 -0.49 17.51
N ALA A 105 0.05 0.44 18.08
CA ALA A 105 -1.22 0.86 17.50
C ALA A 105 -1.03 1.52 16.12
N LYS A 106 -0.03 2.39 15.99
CA LYS A 106 0.32 2.99 14.69
C LYS A 106 0.77 1.96 13.67
N PHE A 107 1.61 1.02 14.09
CA PHE A 107 2.06 -0.07 13.24
C PHE A 107 0.89 -0.92 12.74
N THR A 108 -0.02 -1.29 13.64
CA THR A 108 -1.24 -2.03 13.28
C THR A 108 -2.06 -1.27 12.24
N VAL A 109 -2.23 0.03 12.42
CA VAL A 109 -2.96 0.86 11.47
C VAL A 109 -2.25 0.95 10.12
N LEU A 110 -0.93 1.05 10.11
CA LEU A 110 -0.13 1.06 8.87
C LEU A 110 -0.28 -0.26 8.09
N ILE A 111 -0.26 -1.40 8.79
CA ILE A 111 -0.51 -2.72 8.20
C ILE A 111 -1.93 -2.82 7.62
N LEU A 112 -2.93 -2.30 8.33
CA LEU A 112 -4.31 -2.26 7.83
C LEU A 112 -4.45 -1.39 6.56
N LEU A 113 -3.75 -0.27 6.49
CA LEU A 113 -3.71 0.57 5.28
C LEU A 113 -3.04 -0.16 4.11
N ALA A 114 -1.93 -0.85 4.36
CA ALA A 114 -1.29 -1.69 3.34
C ALA A 114 -2.22 -2.81 2.87
N ALA A 115 -2.91 -3.50 3.77
CA ALA A 115 -3.91 -4.52 3.40
C ALA A 115 -5.03 -3.92 2.54
N PHE A 116 -5.54 -2.75 2.90
CA PHE A 116 -6.55 -2.03 2.10
C PHE A 116 -6.03 -1.74 0.69
N GLN A 117 -4.80 -1.25 0.55
CA GLN A 117 -4.18 -0.99 -0.75
C GLN A 117 -4.05 -2.27 -1.60
N MET A 118 -3.70 -3.41 -0.98
CA MET A 118 -3.63 -4.70 -1.69
C MET A 118 -5.00 -5.15 -2.20
N VAL A 119 -6.05 -5.02 -1.38
CA VAL A 119 -7.44 -5.34 -1.80
C VAL A 119 -7.85 -4.45 -2.99
N MET A 120 -7.55 -3.15 -2.93
CA MET A 120 -7.82 -2.23 -4.04
C MET A 120 -7.05 -2.62 -5.31
N SER A 121 -5.79 -3.06 -5.17
CA SER A 121 -4.96 -3.51 -6.29
C SER A 121 -5.50 -4.78 -6.94
N ILE A 122 -6.03 -5.74 -6.16
CA ILE A 122 -6.72 -6.93 -6.70
C ILE A 122 -7.96 -6.50 -7.51
N GLY A 123 -8.78 -5.61 -6.95
CA GLY A 123 -9.95 -5.09 -7.65
C GLY A 123 -9.59 -4.39 -8.97
N ALA A 124 -8.56 -3.54 -8.94
CA ALA A 124 -8.06 -2.86 -10.13
C ALA A 124 -7.52 -3.85 -11.17
N TYR A 125 -6.79 -4.89 -10.75
CA TYR A 125 -6.34 -5.96 -11.64
C TYR A 125 -7.51 -6.59 -12.41
N TYR A 126 -8.57 -7.04 -11.73
CA TYR A 126 -9.69 -7.70 -12.40
C TYR A 126 -10.45 -6.77 -13.35
N ILE A 127 -10.61 -5.50 -12.97
CA ILE A 127 -11.21 -4.50 -13.85
C ILE A 127 -10.35 -4.31 -15.11
N CYS A 128 -9.04 -4.13 -14.94
CA CYS A 128 -8.12 -3.92 -16.05
C CYS A 128 -7.98 -5.17 -16.93
N ALA A 129 -7.90 -6.37 -16.34
CA ALA A 129 -7.85 -7.63 -17.05
C ALA A 129 -9.14 -7.85 -17.89
N ALA A 130 -10.31 -7.51 -17.36
CA ALA A 130 -11.57 -7.58 -18.12
C ALA A 130 -11.57 -6.61 -19.31
N ILE A 131 -11.09 -5.38 -19.14
CA ILE A 131 -10.97 -4.40 -20.23
C ILE A 131 -10.02 -4.91 -21.32
N VAL A 132 -8.83 -5.38 -20.91
CA VAL A 132 -7.81 -5.88 -21.86
C VAL A 132 -8.30 -7.16 -22.57
N THR A 133 -9.03 -8.03 -21.89
CA THR A 133 -9.66 -9.22 -22.49
C THR A 133 -10.58 -8.83 -23.65
N HIS A 134 -11.37 -7.76 -23.49
CA HIS A 134 -12.22 -7.24 -24.55
C HIS A 134 -11.46 -6.54 -25.67
N MET A 135 -10.31 -5.93 -25.38
CA MET A 135 -9.51 -5.22 -26.36
C MET A 135 -8.68 -6.14 -27.26
N GLN A 136 -8.23 -7.27 -26.72
CA GLN A 136 -7.24 -8.15 -27.35
C GLN A 136 -7.82 -9.51 -27.77
N ASP A 137 -9.13 -9.74 -27.59
CA ASP A 137 -9.81 -11.03 -27.84
C ASP A 137 -9.09 -12.24 -27.21
N TYR A 138 -8.44 -12.02 -26.05
CA TYR A 138 -7.68 -13.02 -25.30
C TYR A 138 -7.98 -12.91 -23.81
N ASN A 139 -8.12 -14.05 -23.12
CA ASN A 139 -8.46 -14.04 -21.69
C ASN A 139 -7.25 -13.71 -20.79
N PHE A 140 -7.24 -12.51 -20.22
CA PHE A 140 -6.23 -12.03 -19.27
C PHE A 140 -6.60 -12.27 -17.79
N ILE A 141 -7.75 -12.89 -17.52
CA ILE A 141 -8.26 -13.09 -16.15
C ILE A 141 -7.66 -14.38 -15.59
N LEU A 142 -6.79 -14.24 -14.58
CA LEU A 142 -6.21 -15.36 -13.83
C LEU A 142 -7.15 -15.86 -12.74
N GLU A 143 -6.92 -17.11 -12.33
CA GLU A 143 -7.67 -17.73 -11.24
C GLU A 143 -7.56 -16.92 -9.94
N PRO A 144 -8.68 -16.65 -9.22
CA PRO A 144 -8.69 -15.83 -8.01
C PRO A 144 -7.76 -16.34 -6.90
N LEU A 145 -7.66 -17.65 -6.74
CA LEU A 145 -6.79 -18.25 -5.73
C LEU A 145 -5.31 -17.96 -6.02
N TYR A 146 -4.91 -18.05 -7.29
CA TYR A 146 -3.56 -17.71 -7.72
C TYR A 146 -3.22 -16.25 -7.45
N VAL A 147 -4.10 -15.33 -7.83
CA VAL A 147 -3.94 -13.88 -7.60
C VAL A 147 -3.85 -13.58 -6.10
N CYS A 148 -4.77 -14.09 -5.28
CA CYS A 148 -4.76 -13.89 -3.84
C CYS A 148 -3.48 -14.42 -3.19
N LYS A 149 -3.00 -15.61 -3.57
CA LYS A 149 -1.77 -16.18 -3.02
C LYS A 149 -0.55 -15.29 -3.30
N ASN A 150 -0.40 -14.80 -4.52
CA ASN A 150 0.71 -13.93 -4.89
C ASN A 150 0.62 -12.58 -4.16
N VAL A 151 -0.56 -11.96 -4.11
CA VAL A 151 -0.76 -10.68 -3.42
C VAL A 151 -0.56 -10.82 -1.91
N CYS A 152 -0.97 -11.92 -1.29
CA CYS A 152 -0.67 -12.20 0.12
C CYS A 152 0.84 -12.32 0.38
N SER A 153 1.61 -12.91 -0.54
CA SER A 153 3.07 -12.98 -0.44
C SER A 153 3.71 -11.58 -0.54
N ILE A 154 3.23 -10.73 -1.45
CA ILE A 154 3.65 -9.33 -1.58
C ILE A 154 3.31 -8.56 -0.29
N TYR A 155 2.12 -8.74 0.25
CA TYR A 155 1.70 -8.11 1.49
C TYR A 155 2.58 -8.53 2.68
N ALA A 156 2.90 -9.82 2.79
CA ALA A 156 3.79 -10.33 3.84
C ALA A 156 5.20 -9.70 3.74
N ALA A 157 5.72 -9.51 2.53
CA ALA A 157 6.99 -8.82 2.29
C ALA A 157 6.94 -7.32 2.62
N ALA A 158 5.78 -6.68 2.53
CA ALA A 158 5.60 -5.27 2.88
C ALA A 158 5.60 -5.01 4.40
N ILE A 159 5.29 -6.01 5.24
CA ILE A 159 5.22 -5.85 6.70
C ILE A 159 6.56 -5.41 7.33
N PRO A 160 7.70 -6.08 7.10
CA PRO A 160 8.98 -5.63 7.64
C PRO A 160 9.40 -4.26 7.11
N MET A 161 9.10 -3.96 5.85
CA MET A 161 9.34 -2.64 5.26
C MET A 161 8.54 -1.56 5.99
N ALA A 162 7.27 -1.80 6.30
CA ALA A 162 6.42 -0.90 7.07
C ALA A 162 7.00 -0.63 8.48
N ALA A 163 7.58 -1.66 9.14
CA ALA A 163 8.21 -1.50 10.44
C ALA A 163 9.44 -0.57 10.37
N VAL A 164 10.29 -0.76 9.36
CA VAL A 164 11.48 0.10 9.14
C VAL A 164 11.07 1.54 8.89
N TYR A 165 10.13 1.79 7.97
CA TYR A 165 9.68 3.15 7.67
C TYR A 165 9.01 3.83 8.88
N LEU A 166 8.24 3.09 9.67
CA LEU A 166 7.66 3.64 10.90
C LEU A 166 8.76 4.01 11.92
N ALA A 167 9.76 3.16 12.10
CA ALA A 167 10.90 3.43 12.99
C ALA A 167 11.67 4.68 12.53
N VAL A 168 12.03 4.75 11.25
CA VAL A 168 12.72 5.91 10.67
C VAL A 168 11.89 7.19 10.83
N SER A 169 10.60 7.15 10.51
CA SER A 169 9.70 8.30 10.61
C SER A 169 9.48 8.77 12.08
N THR A 170 9.64 7.88 13.07
CA THR A 170 9.57 8.27 14.48
C THR A 170 10.85 8.92 14.98
N LEU A 171 12.01 8.49 14.48
CA LEU A 171 13.32 9.01 14.85
C LEU A 171 13.61 10.37 14.21
N ILE A 172 13.19 10.57 12.97
CA ILE A 172 13.45 11.80 12.21
C ILE A 172 12.36 12.83 12.48
N GLN A 173 12.76 13.98 13.04
CA GLN A 173 11.82 15.05 13.39
C GLN A 173 11.30 15.82 12.16
N SER A 174 12.05 15.88 11.07
CA SER A 174 11.66 16.59 9.84
C SER A 174 10.92 15.66 8.88
N PRO A 175 9.70 16.02 8.43
CA PRO A 175 8.95 15.21 7.46
C PRO A 175 9.68 15.09 6.11
N ILE A 176 10.44 16.11 5.71
CA ILE A 176 11.17 16.15 4.43
C ILE A 176 12.28 15.10 4.41
N PHE A 177 13.07 15.00 5.48
CA PHE A 177 14.12 13.98 5.60
C PHE A 177 13.56 12.56 5.67
N SER A 178 12.40 12.37 6.28
CA SER A 178 11.74 11.07 6.39
C SER A 178 11.24 10.52 5.04
N VAL A 179 10.98 11.38 4.07
CA VAL A 179 10.55 10.99 2.71
C VAL A 179 11.75 10.74 1.79
N GLY A 180 12.91 11.35 2.08
CA GLY A 180 14.11 11.28 1.22
C GLY A 180 15.04 10.10 1.47
N ILE A 181 14.74 9.23 2.46
CA ILE A 181 15.48 8.01 2.76
C ILE A 181 14.75 6.81 2.15
#